data_c34d9243069c491cbab9579b94dd8793
#
_entry.id   c34d9243069c491cbab9579b94dd8793
#
_cell.length_a   1.000
_cell.length_b   1.000
_cell.length_c   1.000
_cell.angle_alpha   90.00
_cell.angle_beta   90.00
_cell.angle_gamma   90.00
#
_symmetry.space_group_name_H-M   'P 1'
#
loop_
_entity.id
_entity.type
_entity.pdbx_description
1 polymer ?
#
loop_
_entity_poly.entity_id
_entity_poly.type
_entity_poly.pdbx_seq_one_letter_code
_entity_poly.pdbx_strand_id
1 'polypeptide(L)'
;MKKQIFAVCDLEAEYACNFMDYLNQKKNIPFEIQAFTSVESLVAYVKKNPVELLLISSEAMCREVGELDIGKIVILTEGSKPKELEKYTGVYKYQASSDVVREVMACYGAEKAILPAQLPVLKKTTEILGVYSPLGGCLQTCFALTLAQILGREKNVLYLNLEEYAGFEELMQKKFLHTLSDLLYFVKQGSTGIAVKMNGMAESMGNVDFIPPVQSPEDIRGTSWQDWEHLLQEIILHSSYEMIVLDIGNGIEEVFQMLDMCTTVYTPIKTDKMSRSKLAQFEELLSVRDYPQILSRMVKLNLPYGQEVLAEPFRAEQLVWGTLGDFVRELLGKDEV
;
A
#
# COMPACT_ATOMS: atom_id res chain seq x y z
N MET A 1 -7.91 11.82 -20.62
CA MET A 1 -8.11 10.42 -21.06
C MET A 1 -9.26 9.83 -20.27
N LYS A 2 -10.13 9.01 -20.86
CA LYS A 2 -11.17 8.29 -20.11
C LYS A 2 -10.48 7.30 -19.16
N LYS A 3 -10.90 7.26 -17.88
CA LYS A 3 -10.47 6.20 -16.96
C LYS A 3 -10.88 4.84 -17.53
N GLN A 4 -10.07 3.83 -17.30
CA GLN A 4 -10.43 2.44 -17.62
C GLN A 4 -11.62 2.02 -16.75
N ILE A 5 -12.53 1.22 -17.29
CA ILE A 5 -13.75 0.82 -16.60
C ILE A 5 -13.54 -0.55 -15.96
N PHE A 6 -13.82 -0.61 -14.64
CA PHE A 6 -13.97 -1.86 -13.91
C PHE A 6 -15.48 -2.07 -13.64
N ALA A 7 -16.06 -3.04 -14.32
CA ALA A 7 -17.45 -3.41 -14.18
C ALA A 7 -17.62 -4.53 -13.15
N VAL A 8 -18.60 -4.40 -12.28
CA VAL A 8 -19.04 -5.44 -11.34
C VAL A 8 -20.46 -5.84 -11.72
N CYS A 9 -20.71 -7.13 -11.93
CA CYS A 9 -22.03 -7.64 -12.25
C CYS A 9 -22.40 -8.79 -11.30
N ASP A 10 -23.42 -8.55 -10.49
CA ASP A 10 -23.97 -9.57 -9.60
C ASP A 10 -25.50 -9.46 -9.59
N LEU A 11 -26.20 -10.61 -9.66
CA LEU A 11 -27.68 -10.65 -9.61
C LEU A 11 -28.21 -10.28 -8.23
N GLU A 12 -27.40 -10.39 -7.18
CA GLU A 12 -27.69 -9.86 -5.86
C GLU A 12 -27.43 -8.34 -5.84
N ALA A 13 -28.47 -7.55 -6.00
CA ALA A 13 -28.35 -6.07 -6.09
C ALA A 13 -27.68 -5.46 -4.86
N GLU A 14 -27.95 -5.99 -3.68
CA GLU A 14 -27.35 -5.49 -2.43
C GLU A 14 -25.83 -5.71 -2.40
N TYR A 15 -25.37 -6.89 -2.82
CA TYR A 15 -23.94 -7.18 -2.92
C TYR A 15 -23.26 -6.26 -3.95
N ALA A 16 -23.83 -6.15 -5.15
CA ALA A 16 -23.24 -5.33 -6.22
C ALA A 16 -23.11 -3.85 -5.79
N CYS A 17 -24.15 -3.29 -5.14
CA CYS A 17 -24.14 -1.91 -4.66
C CYS A 17 -23.14 -1.71 -3.51
N ASN A 18 -23.16 -2.55 -2.50
CA ASN A 18 -22.25 -2.46 -1.35
C ASN A 18 -20.78 -2.63 -1.78
N PHE A 19 -20.50 -3.53 -2.71
CA PHE A 19 -19.16 -3.73 -3.24
C PHE A 19 -18.71 -2.54 -4.10
N MET A 20 -19.60 -1.97 -4.91
CA MET A 20 -19.32 -0.73 -5.65
C MET A 20 -19.02 0.44 -4.70
N ASP A 21 -19.81 0.62 -3.64
CA ASP A 21 -19.59 1.67 -2.65
C ASP A 21 -18.25 1.48 -1.95
N TYR A 22 -17.91 0.25 -1.59
CA TYR A 22 -16.60 -0.10 -1.05
C TYR A 22 -15.47 0.26 -2.01
N LEU A 23 -15.58 -0.11 -3.30
CA LEU A 23 -14.59 0.21 -4.33
C LEU A 23 -14.44 1.73 -4.54
N ASN A 24 -15.54 2.48 -4.51
CA ASN A 24 -15.53 3.93 -4.65
C ASN A 24 -14.91 4.66 -3.45
N GLN A 25 -14.98 4.06 -2.25
CA GLN A 25 -14.28 4.57 -1.06
C GLN A 25 -12.76 4.33 -1.15
N LYS A 26 -12.33 3.31 -1.88
CA LYS A 26 -10.92 3.02 -2.15
C LYS A 26 -10.38 3.97 -3.21
N LYS A 27 -9.76 5.06 -2.79
CA LYS A 27 -9.20 6.08 -3.69
C LYS A 27 -8.01 5.59 -4.54
N ASN A 28 -7.45 4.42 -4.22
CA ASN A 28 -6.28 3.83 -4.87
C ASN A 28 -6.61 2.89 -6.04
N ILE A 29 -7.88 2.67 -6.39
CA ILE A 29 -8.26 1.87 -7.55
C ILE A 29 -8.22 2.74 -8.81
N PRO A 30 -7.37 2.41 -9.83
CA PRO A 30 -7.18 3.26 -11.01
C PRO A 30 -8.29 3.13 -12.05
N PHE A 31 -9.47 2.68 -11.64
CA PHE A 31 -10.62 2.44 -12.51
C PHE A 31 -11.79 3.37 -12.19
N GLU A 32 -12.64 3.59 -13.18
CA GLU A 32 -14.01 4.04 -12.99
C GLU A 32 -14.89 2.82 -12.73
N ILE A 33 -15.59 2.79 -11.60
CA ILE A 33 -16.36 1.63 -11.16
C ILE A 33 -17.79 1.74 -11.67
N GLN A 34 -18.30 0.66 -12.27
CA GLN A 34 -19.67 0.54 -12.75
C GLN A 34 -20.28 -0.77 -12.21
N ALA A 35 -21.44 -0.69 -11.55
CA ALA A 35 -22.13 -1.86 -11.06
C ALA A 35 -23.37 -2.16 -11.87
N PHE A 36 -23.62 -3.45 -12.11
CA PHE A 36 -24.75 -3.97 -12.83
C PHE A 36 -25.43 -5.08 -12.03
N THR A 37 -26.74 -5.05 -12.00
CA THR A 37 -27.59 -6.05 -11.31
C THR A 37 -28.34 -6.93 -12.31
N SER A 38 -28.10 -6.75 -13.61
CA SER A 38 -28.62 -7.60 -14.68
C SER A 38 -27.63 -7.72 -15.85
N VAL A 39 -27.65 -8.86 -16.49
CA VAL A 39 -26.80 -9.17 -17.63
C VAL A 39 -27.13 -8.27 -18.83
N GLU A 40 -28.40 -7.98 -19.05
CA GLU A 40 -28.85 -7.13 -20.18
C GLU A 40 -28.27 -5.72 -20.05
N SER A 41 -28.28 -5.15 -18.84
CA SER A 41 -27.70 -3.83 -18.58
C SER A 41 -26.20 -3.82 -18.80
N LEU A 42 -25.49 -4.85 -18.36
CA LEU A 42 -24.05 -5.02 -18.59
C LEU A 42 -23.76 -5.10 -20.11
N VAL A 43 -24.47 -5.97 -20.85
CA VAL A 43 -24.28 -6.15 -22.29
C VAL A 43 -24.53 -4.86 -23.06
N ALA A 44 -25.63 -4.15 -22.72
CA ALA A 44 -25.95 -2.87 -23.33
C ALA A 44 -24.89 -1.79 -23.10
N TYR A 45 -24.26 -1.84 -21.92
CA TYR A 45 -23.18 -0.91 -21.55
C TYR A 45 -21.89 -1.21 -22.27
N VAL A 46 -21.44 -2.49 -22.27
CA VAL A 46 -20.18 -2.94 -22.92
C VAL A 46 -20.19 -2.67 -24.41
N LYS A 47 -21.33 -2.82 -25.09
CA LYS A 47 -21.48 -2.49 -26.53
C LYS A 47 -21.20 -1.01 -26.86
N LYS A 48 -21.24 -0.12 -25.86
CA LYS A 48 -21.03 1.34 -26.04
C LYS A 48 -19.75 1.85 -25.39
N ASN A 49 -19.20 1.13 -24.43
CA ASN A 49 -18.06 1.55 -23.61
C ASN A 49 -17.06 0.40 -23.50
N PRO A 50 -15.75 0.65 -23.72
CA PRO A 50 -14.74 -0.37 -23.49
C PRO A 50 -14.65 -0.69 -22.00
N VAL A 51 -14.81 -1.94 -21.64
CA VAL A 51 -14.65 -2.44 -20.26
C VAL A 51 -13.34 -3.19 -20.16
N GLU A 52 -12.49 -2.74 -19.26
CA GLU A 52 -11.16 -3.29 -19.09
C GLU A 52 -11.14 -4.51 -18.18
N LEU A 53 -11.91 -4.46 -17.10
CA LEU A 53 -12.01 -5.50 -16.09
C LEU A 53 -13.47 -5.74 -15.77
N LEU A 54 -13.90 -7.00 -15.80
CA LEU A 54 -15.23 -7.42 -15.36
C LEU A 54 -15.10 -8.43 -14.25
N LEU A 55 -15.70 -8.12 -13.10
CA LEU A 55 -15.97 -9.05 -12.01
C LEU A 55 -17.44 -9.45 -12.08
N ILE A 56 -17.72 -10.73 -12.31
CA ILE A 56 -19.09 -11.20 -12.53
C ILE A 56 -19.39 -12.45 -11.72
N SER A 57 -20.58 -12.52 -11.10
CA SER A 57 -21.01 -13.72 -10.39
C SER A 57 -21.14 -14.93 -11.34
N SER A 58 -20.84 -16.13 -10.84
CA SER A 58 -20.95 -17.35 -11.61
C SER A 58 -22.37 -17.56 -12.18
N GLU A 59 -23.39 -17.08 -11.49
CA GLU A 59 -24.79 -17.18 -11.92
C GLU A 59 -25.15 -16.21 -13.06
N ALA A 60 -24.51 -15.01 -13.07
CA ALA A 60 -24.72 -14.02 -14.12
C ALA A 60 -23.89 -14.33 -15.39
N MET A 61 -22.86 -15.17 -15.27
CA MET A 61 -22.00 -15.49 -16.41
C MET A 61 -22.72 -16.37 -17.43
N CYS A 62 -22.78 -15.90 -18.67
CA CYS A 62 -23.43 -16.61 -19.77
C CYS A 62 -22.60 -16.48 -21.06
N ARG A 63 -23.03 -17.20 -22.12
CA ARG A 63 -22.33 -17.21 -23.39
C ARG A 63 -22.24 -15.83 -24.02
N GLU A 64 -23.31 -15.03 -23.95
CA GLU A 64 -23.34 -13.67 -24.51
C GLU A 64 -22.27 -12.77 -23.87
N VAL A 65 -22.09 -12.84 -22.53
CA VAL A 65 -21.03 -12.09 -21.82
C VAL A 65 -19.64 -12.58 -22.23
N GLY A 66 -19.47 -13.89 -22.41
CA GLY A 66 -18.18 -14.46 -22.84
C GLY A 66 -17.76 -14.11 -24.26
N GLU A 67 -18.67 -13.63 -25.11
CA GLU A 67 -18.43 -13.19 -26.49
C GLU A 67 -18.20 -11.66 -26.58
N LEU A 68 -18.35 -10.91 -25.48
CA LEU A 68 -18.09 -9.47 -25.43
C LEU A 68 -16.58 -9.16 -25.47
N ASP A 69 -16.24 -8.02 -26.04
CA ASP A 69 -14.87 -7.49 -26.03
C ASP A 69 -14.57 -6.82 -24.68
N ILE A 70 -14.10 -7.63 -23.74
CA ILE A 70 -13.75 -7.24 -22.36
C ILE A 70 -12.31 -7.63 -22.12
N GLY A 71 -11.50 -6.71 -21.59
CA GLY A 71 -10.08 -6.93 -21.36
C GLY A 71 -9.78 -8.15 -20.49
N LYS A 72 -10.41 -8.25 -19.31
CA LYS A 72 -10.28 -9.38 -18.38
C LYS A 72 -11.60 -9.68 -17.72
N ILE A 73 -11.94 -10.96 -17.61
CA ILE A 73 -13.12 -11.46 -16.87
C ILE A 73 -12.65 -12.28 -15.69
N VAL A 74 -13.14 -11.94 -14.48
CA VAL A 74 -12.95 -12.66 -13.24
C VAL A 74 -14.31 -13.10 -12.70
N ILE A 75 -14.41 -14.36 -12.27
CA ILE A 75 -15.68 -14.93 -11.78
C ILE A 75 -15.73 -14.87 -10.27
N LEU A 76 -16.80 -14.29 -9.71
CA LEU A 76 -17.15 -14.44 -8.30
C LEU A 76 -17.78 -15.82 -8.09
N THR A 77 -17.16 -16.64 -7.24
CA THR A 77 -17.61 -18.01 -6.94
C THR A 77 -18.15 -18.10 -5.54
N GLU A 78 -19.21 -18.92 -5.35
CA GLU A 78 -19.82 -19.19 -4.04
C GLU A 78 -19.37 -20.53 -3.43
N GLY A 79 -18.28 -21.10 -3.94
CA GLY A 79 -17.75 -22.39 -3.53
C GLY A 79 -17.09 -23.10 -4.70
N SER A 80 -17.65 -24.21 -5.18
CA SER A 80 -17.11 -24.95 -6.31
C SER A 80 -17.38 -24.23 -7.63
N LYS A 81 -16.33 -24.05 -8.43
CA LYS A 81 -16.42 -23.43 -9.76
C LYS A 81 -17.04 -24.42 -10.75
N PRO A 82 -18.09 -24.03 -11.51
CA PRO A 82 -18.64 -24.87 -12.58
C PRO A 82 -17.57 -25.19 -13.63
N LYS A 83 -17.56 -26.43 -14.15
CA LYS A 83 -16.59 -26.88 -15.17
C LYS A 83 -16.55 -26.00 -16.41
N GLU A 84 -17.69 -25.43 -16.80
CA GLU A 84 -17.82 -24.54 -17.95
C GLU A 84 -17.07 -23.21 -17.78
N LEU A 85 -16.78 -22.82 -16.53
CA LEU A 85 -16.11 -21.57 -16.17
C LEU A 85 -14.63 -21.77 -15.79
N GLU A 86 -14.09 -22.99 -15.90
CA GLU A 86 -12.69 -23.29 -15.54
C GLU A 86 -11.66 -22.42 -16.27
N LYS A 87 -11.98 -21.95 -17.48
CA LYS A 87 -11.12 -21.07 -18.28
C LYS A 87 -10.94 -19.66 -17.70
N TYR A 88 -11.83 -19.22 -16.81
CA TYR A 88 -11.73 -17.91 -16.19
C TYR A 88 -11.10 -18.04 -14.79
N THR A 89 -10.45 -17.00 -14.32
CA THR A 89 -9.98 -16.96 -12.91
C THR A 89 -11.18 -16.78 -11.99
N GLY A 90 -11.24 -17.51 -10.88
CA GLY A 90 -12.30 -17.43 -9.89
C GLY A 90 -11.80 -16.81 -8.59
N VAL A 91 -12.63 -15.98 -7.98
CA VAL A 91 -12.43 -15.36 -6.67
C VAL A 91 -13.63 -15.71 -5.78
N TYR A 92 -13.40 -16.07 -4.53
CA TYR A 92 -14.48 -16.43 -3.62
C TYR A 92 -15.28 -15.20 -3.18
N LYS A 93 -16.62 -15.24 -3.31
CA LYS A 93 -17.51 -14.09 -3.08
C LYS A 93 -17.63 -13.72 -1.59
N TYR A 94 -17.78 -14.72 -0.72
CA TYR A 94 -18.09 -14.53 0.71
C TYR A 94 -16.83 -14.41 1.58
N GLN A 95 -15.89 -13.58 1.17
CA GLN A 95 -14.73 -13.16 1.95
C GLN A 95 -14.76 -11.64 2.17
N ALA A 96 -13.83 -11.08 2.93
CA ALA A 96 -13.78 -9.63 3.11
C ALA A 96 -13.63 -8.92 1.76
N SER A 97 -14.32 -7.80 1.56
CA SER A 97 -14.26 -7.05 0.30
C SER A 97 -12.84 -6.62 -0.08
N SER A 98 -11.97 -6.38 0.91
CA SER A 98 -10.53 -6.12 0.71
C SER A 98 -9.82 -7.30 0.06
N ASP A 99 -10.14 -8.52 0.47
CA ASP A 99 -9.53 -9.74 -0.06
C ASP A 99 -10.01 -10.02 -1.48
N VAL A 100 -11.31 -9.81 -1.76
CA VAL A 100 -11.86 -9.88 -3.12
C VAL A 100 -11.12 -8.93 -4.05
N VAL A 101 -10.95 -7.66 -3.65
CA VAL A 101 -10.26 -6.65 -4.46
C VAL A 101 -8.81 -7.04 -4.69
N ARG A 102 -8.10 -7.49 -3.65
CA ARG A 102 -6.70 -7.93 -3.75
C ARG A 102 -6.55 -9.08 -4.76
N GLU A 103 -7.37 -10.13 -4.67
CA GLU A 103 -7.32 -11.26 -5.58
C GLU A 103 -7.66 -10.86 -7.02
N VAL A 104 -8.67 -10.01 -7.22
CA VAL A 104 -9.06 -9.49 -8.53
C VAL A 104 -7.92 -8.68 -9.17
N MET A 105 -7.28 -7.79 -8.38
CA MET A 105 -6.15 -6.98 -8.85
C MET A 105 -4.91 -7.83 -9.14
N ALA A 106 -4.63 -8.85 -8.33
CA ALA A 106 -3.56 -9.81 -8.59
C ALA A 106 -3.79 -10.56 -9.92
N CYS A 107 -5.02 -11.03 -10.17
CA CYS A 107 -5.39 -11.69 -11.43
C CYS A 107 -5.25 -10.76 -12.65
N TYR A 108 -5.63 -9.49 -12.49
CA TYR A 108 -5.50 -8.49 -13.55
C TYR A 108 -4.04 -8.15 -13.84
N GLY A 109 -3.22 -7.98 -12.80
CA GLY A 109 -1.79 -7.65 -12.91
C GLY A 109 -0.93 -8.77 -13.49
N ALA A 110 -1.30 -10.05 -13.28
CA ALA A 110 -0.55 -11.20 -13.75
C ALA A 110 -0.53 -11.32 -15.30
N GLU A 111 -1.57 -10.86 -16.00
CA GLU A 111 -1.66 -10.96 -17.45
C GLU A 111 -1.16 -9.72 -18.20
N LYS A 112 -1.17 -8.54 -17.56
CA LYS A 112 -0.78 -7.27 -18.18
C LYS A 112 0.68 -6.86 -17.92
N ALA A 113 1.60 -7.79 -17.93
CA ALA A 113 3.03 -7.48 -18.02
C ALA A 113 3.42 -6.79 -19.37
N ILE A 114 2.46 -6.36 -20.18
CA ILE A 114 2.68 -5.77 -21.50
C ILE A 114 1.71 -4.60 -21.67
N LEU A 115 2.03 -3.45 -21.15
CA LEU A 115 1.81 -2.09 -21.69
C LEU A 115 1.97 -1.07 -20.56
N PRO A 116 2.81 -0.04 -20.71
CA PRO A 116 2.75 1.10 -19.81
C PRO A 116 1.44 1.83 -20.12
N ALA A 117 0.43 1.66 -19.30
CA ALA A 117 -0.68 2.58 -19.28
C ALA A 117 -0.10 3.93 -18.87
N GLN A 118 0.13 4.81 -19.83
CA GLN A 118 0.38 6.22 -19.57
C GLN A 118 -0.91 6.78 -18.97
N LEU A 119 -1.03 6.65 -17.64
CA LEU A 119 -1.95 7.49 -16.89
C LEU A 119 -1.54 8.94 -17.17
N PRO A 120 -2.48 9.86 -17.49
CA PRO A 120 -2.13 11.27 -17.60
C PRO A 120 -1.64 11.68 -16.21
N VAL A 121 -0.36 11.97 -16.13
CA VAL A 121 0.28 12.58 -14.99
C VAL A 121 -0.31 13.99 -14.85
N LEU A 122 -1.44 14.12 -14.19
CA LEU A 122 -1.61 15.26 -13.32
C LEU A 122 -0.42 15.16 -12.37
N LYS A 123 0.46 16.16 -12.37
CA LYS A 123 1.62 16.23 -11.47
C LYS A 123 1.12 16.19 -10.02
N LYS A 124 0.78 15.01 -9.54
CA LYS A 124 0.52 14.74 -8.15
C LYS A 124 1.90 14.48 -7.55
N THR A 125 2.40 15.43 -6.82
CA THR A 125 3.65 15.28 -6.06
C THR A 125 3.34 14.35 -4.89
N THR A 126 3.68 13.06 -5.01
CA THR A 126 3.64 12.15 -3.88
C THR A 126 4.72 12.57 -2.88
N GLU A 127 4.32 12.86 -1.65
CA GLU A 127 5.25 13.18 -0.58
C GLU A 127 5.80 11.90 0.06
N ILE A 128 7.10 11.83 0.29
CA ILE A 128 7.75 10.73 0.99
C ILE A 128 8.17 11.23 2.37
N LEU A 129 7.62 10.62 3.40
CA LEU A 129 7.97 10.87 4.79
C LEU A 129 8.83 9.72 5.30
N GLY A 130 10.09 9.99 5.59
CA GLY A 130 10.99 9.02 6.20
C GLY A 130 10.89 9.06 7.73
N VAL A 131 10.82 7.92 8.36
CA VAL A 131 11.00 7.77 9.81
C VAL A 131 12.27 6.94 10.00
N TYR A 132 13.29 7.57 10.56
CA TYR A 132 14.61 6.94 10.72
C TYR A 132 15.31 7.42 11.97
N SER A 133 15.92 6.49 12.69
CA SER A 133 16.79 6.82 13.80
C SER A 133 18.05 5.96 13.77
N PRO A 134 19.24 6.55 13.93
CA PRO A 134 20.47 5.78 14.13
C PRO A 134 20.50 5.09 15.50
N LEU A 135 19.45 5.29 16.31
CA LEU A 135 19.28 4.75 17.65
C LEU A 135 18.31 3.58 17.60
N GLY A 136 18.60 2.47 18.22
CA GLY A 136 17.64 1.38 18.36
C GLY A 136 16.61 1.62 19.48
N GLY A 137 15.40 1.04 19.36
CA GLY A 137 14.40 0.98 20.42
C GLY A 137 13.88 2.35 20.89
N CYS A 138 13.57 3.25 19.95
CA CYS A 138 13.06 4.60 20.21
C CYS A 138 11.63 4.82 19.72
N LEU A 139 10.80 3.77 19.67
CA LEU A 139 9.41 3.78 19.23
C LEU A 139 9.22 4.18 17.75
N GLN A 140 10.22 4.00 16.91
CA GLN A 140 10.22 4.41 15.52
C GLN A 140 9.01 3.84 14.75
N THR A 141 8.82 2.52 14.78
CA THR A 141 7.72 1.83 14.10
C THR A 141 6.35 2.25 14.64
N CYS A 142 6.21 2.39 15.96
CA CYS A 142 4.96 2.88 16.55
C CYS A 142 4.63 4.30 16.08
N PHE A 143 5.63 5.18 16.02
CA PHE A 143 5.46 6.54 15.51
C PHE A 143 5.12 6.52 14.02
N ALA A 144 5.81 5.74 13.19
CA ALA A 144 5.56 5.64 11.75
C ALA A 144 4.14 5.13 11.46
N LEU A 145 3.69 4.11 12.18
CA LEU A 145 2.33 3.58 12.08
C LEU A 145 1.28 4.62 12.52
N THR A 146 1.52 5.32 13.62
CA THR A 146 0.61 6.37 14.11
C THR A 146 0.52 7.53 13.12
N LEU A 147 1.67 8.00 12.61
CA LEU A 147 1.76 9.05 11.61
C LEU A 147 0.98 8.68 10.35
N ALA A 148 1.23 7.47 9.83
CA ALA A 148 0.55 6.99 8.62
C ALA A 148 -0.97 6.96 8.81
N GLN A 149 -1.47 6.45 9.94
CA GLN A 149 -2.91 6.34 10.20
C GLN A 149 -3.60 7.69 10.40
N ILE A 150 -2.94 8.66 11.05
CA ILE A 150 -3.49 10.02 11.20
C ILE A 150 -3.56 10.71 9.85
N LEU A 151 -2.52 10.59 9.02
CA LEU A 151 -2.50 11.14 7.66
C LEU A 151 -3.50 10.43 6.75
N GLY A 152 -3.70 9.12 6.93
CA GLY A 152 -4.62 8.29 6.15
C GLY A 152 -6.09 8.67 6.29
N ARG A 153 -6.47 9.47 7.31
CA ARG A 153 -7.83 10.00 7.43
C ARG A 153 -8.20 10.96 6.29
N GLU A 154 -7.22 11.68 5.76
CA GLU A 154 -7.45 12.72 4.76
C GLU A 154 -6.83 12.41 3.40
N LYS A 155 -5.72 11.66 3.39
CA LYS A 155 -4.91 11.37 2.20
C LYS A 155 -4.82 9.87 1.94
N ASN A 156 -4.52 9.50 0.70
CA ASN A 156 -4.14 8.12 0.39
C ASN A 156 -2.70 7.89 0.82
N VAL A 157 -2.51 7.08 1.84
CA VAL A 157 -1.20 6.78 2.43
C VAL A 157 -0.82 5.33 2.20
N LEU A 158 0.40 5.12 1.73
CA LEU A 158 1.07 3.83 1.74
C LEU A 158 2.12 3.82 2.85
N TYR A 159 2.07 2.83 3.72
CA TYR A 159 3.12 2.56 4.69
C TYR A 159 4.01 1.41 4.22
N LEU A 160 5.32 1.62 4.25
CA LEU A 160 6.33 0.61 3.96
C LEU A 160 7.27 0.48 5.15
N ASN A 161 7.32 -0.72 5.72
CA ASN A 161 8.30 -1.06 6.74
C ASN A 161 9.53 -1.67 6.06
N LEU A 162 10.68 -1.03 6.24
CA LEU A 162 11.96 -1.40 5.68
C LEU A 162 12.94 -1.86 6.78
N GLU A 163 12.41 -2.34 7.89
CA GLU A 163 13.21 -2.95 8.94
C GLU A 163 13.53 -4.42 8.62
N GLU A 164 14.67 -4.88 9.09
CA GLU A 164 15.14 -6.26 8.92
C GLU A 164 14.28 -7.26 9.70
N TYR A 165 13.70 -6.83 10.81
CA TYR A 165 12.86 -7.65 11.71
C TYR A 165 11.64 -6.83 12.15
N ALA A 166 10.57 -6.88 11.38
CA ALA A 166 9.38 -6.09 11.65
C ALA A 166 8.38 -6.74 12.61
N GLY A 167 8.35 -8.08 12.66
CA GLY A 167 7.49 -8.85 13.57
C GLY A 167 5.98 -8.75 13.33
N PHE A 168 5.53 -8.28 12.16
CA PHE A 168 4.12 -7.97 11.90
C PHE A 168 3.19 -9.18 11.94
N GLU A 169 3.65 -10.36 11.51
CA GLU A 169 2.82 -11.57 11.57
C GLU A 169 2.43 -11.93 13.01
N GLU A 170 3.38 -11.83 13.95
CA GLU A 170 3.12 -12.07 15.37
C GLU A 170 2.29 -10.93 15.96
N LEU A 171 2.65 -9.68 15.64
CA LEU A 171 1.98 -8.49 16.13
C LEU A 171 0.51 -8.44 15.74
N MET A 172 0.18 -8.80 14.49
CA MET A 172 -1.17 -8.76 13.96
C MET A 172 -1.91 -10.10 14.06
N GLN A 173 -1.26 -11.15 14.60
CA GLN A 173 -1.79 -12.52 14.68
C GLN A 173 -2.34 -12.99 13.33
N LYS A 174 -1.63 -12.65 12.23
CA LYS A 174 -2.03 -12.90 10.84
C LYS A 174 -0.83 -13.35 10.01
N LYS A 175 -1.02 -14.39 9.21
CA LYS A 175 -0.07 -14.78 8.16
C LYS A 175 -0.35 -14.02 6.87
N PHE A 176 0.69 -13.53 6.22
CA PHE A 176 0.58 -12.83 4.96
C PHE A 176 0.96 -13.76 3.80
N LEU A 177 0.14 -13.75 2.76
CA LEU A 177 0.40 -14.56 1.55
C LEU A 177 1.50 -13.93 0.70
N HIS A 178 1.50 -12.61 0.62
CA HIS A 178 2.48 -11.81 -0.10
C HIS A 178 3.12 -10.79 0.81
N THR A 179 4.39 -10.51 0.55
CA THR A 179 5.21 -9.61 1.36
C THR A 179 6.03 -8.68 0.47
N LEU A 180 6.73 -7.75 1.07
CA LEU A 180 7.69 -6.90 0.38
C LEU A 180 8.79 -7.71 -0.33
N SER A 181 9.13 -8.93 0.15
CA SER A 181 10.06 -9.83 -0.51
C SER A 181 9.60 -10.18 -1.93
N ASP A 182 8.30 -10.49 -2.10
CA ASP A 182 7.75 -10.79 -3.43
C ASP A 182 7.79 -9.57 -4.35
N LEU A 183 7.49 -8.39 -3.81
CA LEU A 183 7.53 -7.15 -4.58
C LEU A 183 8.96 -6.82 -5.03
N LEU A 184 9.94 -6.94 -4.14
CA LEU A 184 11.36 -6.77 -4.43
C LEU A 184 11.87 -7.78 -5.46
N TYR A 185 11.38 -9.01 -5.41
CA TYR A 185 11.70 -10.00 -6.45
C TYR A 185 11.28 -9.52 -7.84
N PHE A 186 10.05 -8.99 -7.99
CA PHE A 186 9.60 -8.44 -9.28
C PHE A 186 10.40 -7.21 -9.72
N VAL A 187 10.80 -6.35 -8.78
CA VAL A 187 11.67 -5.19 -9.06
C VAL A 187 13.01 -5.65 -9.62
N LYS A 188 13.67 -6.59 -8.94
CA LYS A 188 14.98 -7.15 -9.36
C LYS A 188 14.93 -7.87 -10.70
N GLN A 189 13.78 -8.41 -11.09
CA GLN A 189 13.55 -9.01 -12.42
C GLN A 189 13.26 -7.97 -13.51
N GLY A 190 13.26 -6.69 -13.21
CA GLY A 190 12.90 -5.65 -14.17
C GLY A 190 11.45 -5.76 -14.67
N SER A 191 10.55 -6.31 -13.86
CA SER A 191 9.15 -6.50 -14.24
C SER A 191 8.46 -5.15 -14.44
N THR A 192 7.61 -5.06 -15.44
CA THR A 192 6.72 -3.91 -15.65
C THR A 192 5.47 -4.01 -14.77
N GLY A 193 4.83 -2.86 -14.49
CA GLY A 193 3.56 -2.81 -13.76
C GLY A 193 3.72 -3.14 -12.26
N ILE A 194 4.81 -2.75 -11.64
CA ILE A 194 5.08 -2.94 -10.20
C ILE A 194 3.93 -2.39 -9.35
N ALA A 195 3.39 -1.20 -9.68
CA ALA A 195 2.29 -0.61 -8.93
C ALA A 195 1.00 -1.47 -8.97
N VAL A 196 0.72 -2.13 -10.10
CA VAL A 196 -0.44 -3.04 -10.21
C VAL A 196 -0.23 -4.30 -9.36
N LYS A 197 0.98 -4.88 -9.39
CA LYS A 197 1.34 -6.04 -8.55
C LYS A 197 1.25 -5.68 -7.07
N MET A 198 1.77 -4.52 -6.71
CA MET A 198 1.71 -3.98 -5.34
C MET A 198 0.26 -3.87 -4.85
N ASN A 199 -0.67 -3.36 -5.67
CA ASN A 199 -2.09 -3.28 -5.29
C ASN A 199 -2.70 -4.66 -4.99
N GLY A 200 -2.22 -5.72 -5.66
CA GLY A 200 -2.61 -7.11 -5.37
C GLY A 200 -1.99 -7.69 -4.09
N MET A 201 -0.95 -7.06 -3.54
CA MET A 201 -0.23 -7.50 -2.34
C MET A 201 -0.53 -6.63 -1.13
N ALA A 202 -1.08 -5.43 -1.36
CA ALA A 202 -1.36 -4.47 -0.31
C ALA A 202 -2.44 -4.98 0.65
N GLU A 203 -2.17 -4.83 1.93
CA GLU A 203 -3.08 -5.03 3.04
C GLU A 203 -3.53 -3.67 3.57
N SER A 204 -4.64 -3.64 4.31
CA SER A 204 -5.14 -2.40 4.91
C SER A 204 -5.12 -2.49 6.43
N MET A 205 -4.71 -1.40 7.07
CA MET A 205 -4.71 -1.22 8.51
C MET A 205 -5.38 0.12 8.83
N GLY A 206 -6.64 0.08 9.26
CA GLY A 206 -7.45 1.29 9.37
C GLY A 206 -7.60 1.98 8.01
N ASN A 207 -7.17 3.23 7.91
CA ASN A 207 -7.23 4.03 6.68
C ASN A 207 -5.92 4.04 5.87
N VAL A 208 -5.01 3.12 6.17
CA VAL A 208 -3.68 3.04 5.55
C VAL A 208 -3.51 1.72 4.84
N ASP A 209 -3.02 1.77 3.63
CA ASP A 209 -2.55 0.57 2.95
C ASP A 209 -1.07 0.34 3.30
N PHE A 210 -0.69 -0.90 3.46
CA PHE A 210 0.69 -1.28 3.70
C PHE A 210 1.06 -2.54 2.91
N ILE A 211 2.33 -2.68 2.58
CA ILE A 211 2.87 -3.94 2.08
C ILE A 211 3.42 -4.71 3.28
N PRO A 212 2.97 -5.96 3.52
CA PRO A 212 3.52 -6.75 4.60
C PRO A 212 5.05 -6.80 4.52
N PRO A 213 5.77 -6.59 5.64
CA PRO A 213 7.23 -6.51 5.64
C PRO A 213 7.90 -7.78 5.12
N VAL A 214 9.18 -7.67 4.81
CA VAL A 214 10.01 -8.82 4.43
C VAL A 214 10.00 -9.90 5.52
N GLN A 215 10.16 -11.16 5.11
CA GLN A 215 10.29 -12.27 6.04
C GLN A 215 11.76 -12.56 6.39
N SER A 216 12.69 -12.12 5.54
CA SER A 216 14.12 -12.33 5.75
C SER A 216 14.89 -11.01 5.71
N PRO A 217 15.83 -10.77 6.66
CA PRO A 217 16.68 -9.58 6.66
C PRO A 217 17.56 -9.47 5.40
N GLU A 218 17.87 -10.61 4.75
CA GLU A 218 18.63 -10.65 3.52
C GLU A 218 17.93 -9.94 2.37
N ASP A 219 16.59 -9.91 2.37
CA ASP A 219 15.83 -9.21 1.34
C ASP A 219 16.02 -7.69 1.40
N ILE A 220 16.16 -7.14 2.61
CA ILE A 220 16.50 -5.71 2.80
C ILE A 220 17.97 -5.47 2.43
N ARG A 221 18.90 -6.25 3.02
CA ARG A 221 20.35 -6.08 2.83
C ARG A 221 20.79 -6.32 1.38
N GLY A 222 20.14 -7.28 0.72
CA GLY A 222 20.45 -7.65 -0.68
C GLY A 222 19.69 -6.83 -1.72
N THR A 223 19.02 -5.75 -1.35
CA THR A 223 18.33 -4.86 -2.28
C THR A 223 19.19 -3.63 -2.53
N SER A 224 19.60 -3.44 -3.78
CA SER A 224 20.45 -2.31 -4.18
C SER A 224 19.67 -0.98 -4.13
N TRP A 225 20.42 0.14 -4.09
CA TRP A 225 19.81 1.45 -4.19
C TRP A 225 18.97 1.60 -5.47
N GLN A 226 19.46 1.12 -6.60
CA GLN A 226 18.75 1.19 -7.87
C GLN A 226 17.40 0.46 -7.83
N ASP A 227 17.33 -0.67 -7.12
CA ASP A 227 16.08 -1.40 -6.95
C ASP A 227 15.10 -0.62 -6.05
N TRP A 228 15.59 -0.01 -4.96
CA TRP A 228 14.77 0.85 -4.09
C TRP A 228 14.26 2.08 -4.83
N GLU A 229 15.14 2.76 -5.55
CA GLU A 229 14.79 3.93 -6.35
C GLU A 229 13.74 3.58 -7.41
N HIS A 230 13.94 2.48 -8.12
CA HIS A 230 12.99 1.99 -9.11
C HIS A 230 11.61 1.67 -8.49
N LEU A 231 11.58 0.96 -7.36
CA LEU A 231 10.34 0.68 -6.64
C LEU A 231 9.59 1.95 -6.26
N LEU A 232 10.28 2.90 -5.63
CA LEU A 232 9.66 4.15 -5.19
C LEU A 232 9.18 5.00 -6.37
N GLN A 233 9.95 5.07 -7.46
CA GLN A 233 9.54 5.78 -8.68
C GLN A 233 8.30 5.14 -9.33
N GLU A 234 8.23 3.81 -9.42
CA GLU A 234 7.05 3.10 -9.91
C GLU A 234 5.80 3.40 -9.06
N ILE A 235 5.95 3.45 -7.74
CA ILE A 235 4.86 3.81 -6.83
C ILE A 235 4.43 5.26 -7.06
N ILE A 236 5.36 6.21 -7.11
CA ILE A 236 5.09 7.64 -7.30
C ILE A 236 4.39 7.90 -8.64
N LEU A 237 4.85 7.26 -9.70
CA LEU A 237 4.37 7.52 -11.06
C LEU A 237 3.07 6.78 -11.41
N HIS A 238 2.87 5.59 -10.85
CA HIS A 238 1.85 4.66 -11.31
C HIS A 238 0.84 4.24 -10.25
N SER A 239 0.90 4.82 -9.04
CA SER A 239 -0.12 4.62 -8.00
C SER A 239 -0.95 5.87 -7.74
N SER A 240 -1.98 5.73 -6.91
CA SER A 240 -2.81 6.87 -6.46
C SER A 240 -2.41 7.42 -5.09
N TYR A 241 -1.36 6.88 -4.47
CA TYR A 241 -0.91 7.34 -3.16
C TYR A 241 -0.43 8.79 -3.21
N GLU A 242 -0.88 9.57 -2.23
CA GLU A 242 -0.50 10.98 -2.05
C GLU A 242 0.69 11.12 -1.13
N MET A 243 0.83 10.13 -0.23
CA MET A 243 1.94 10.06 0.71
C MET A 243 2.46 8.64 0.84
N ILE A 244 3.77 8.51 1.02
CA ILE A 244 4.44 7.27 1.39
C ILE A 244 5.13 7.51 2.73
N VAL A 245 4.83 6.70 3.72
CA VAL A 245 5.54 6.69 5.01
C VAL A 245 6.51 5.52 5.00
N LEU A 246 7.80 5.83 5.01
CA LEU A 246 8.87 4.83 5.07
C LEU A 246 9.36 4.69 6.52
N ASP A 247 9.19 3.51 7.09
CA ASP A 247 9.80 3.12 8.37
C ASP A 247 11.16 2.48 8.06
N ILE A 248 12.22 3.28 8.11
CA ILE A 248 13.53 2.96 7.53
C ILE A 248 14.41 2.28 8.57
N GLY A 249 14.73 0.99 8.32
CA GLY A 249 15.66 0.22 9.16
C GLY A 249 17.13 0.53 8.89
N ASN A 250 17.99 0.00 9.77
CA ASN A 250 19.44 0.16 9.64
C ASN A 250 20.09 -0.83 8.66
N GLY A 251 19.31 -1.76 8.11
CA GLY A 251 19.81 -2.78 7.16
C GLY A 251 19.95 -2.31 5.72
N ILE A 252 19.50 -1.09 5.40
CA ILE A 252 19.62 -0.50 4.06
C ILE A 252 21.06 -0.01 3.87
N GLU A 253 21.76 -0.53 2.88
CA GLU A 253 23.17 -0.24 2.63
C GLU A 253 23.40 1.24 2.32
N GLU A 254 22.61 1.81 1.41
CA GLU A 254 22.70 3.22 1.02
C GLU A 254 21.59 4.06 1.71
N VAL A 255 21.51 4.00 3.02
CA VAL A 255 20.45 4.69 3.80
C VAL A 255 20.40 6.20 3.55
N PHE A 256 21.54 6.85 3.28
CA PHE A 256 21.56 8.30 3.02
C PHE A 256 20.86 8.68 1.71
N GLN A 257 20.98 7.84 0.68
CA GLN A 257 20.24 8.02 -0.57
C GLN A 257 18.73 7.85 -0.34
N MET A 258 18.33 6.89 0.48
CA MET A 258 16.94 6.71 0.87
C MET A 258 16.38 7.92 1.63
N LEU A 259 17.15 8.44 2.59
CA LEU A 259 16.77 9.64 3.34
C LEU A 259 16.72 10.90 2.45
N ASP A 260 17.55 10.97 1.43
CA ASP A 260 17.56 12.10 0.50
C ASP A 260 16.33 12.14 -0.41
N MET A 261 15.69 11.01 -0.68
CA MET A 261 14.38 10.98 -1.36
C MET A 261 13.23 11.50 -0.49
N CYS A 262 13.39 11.53 0.84
CA CYS A 262 12.31 11.95 1.74
C CYS A 262 12.14 13.47 1.73
N THR A 263 10.89 13.92 1.64
CA THR A 263 10.53 15.36 1.80
C THR A 263 10.76 15.83 3.23
N THR A 264 10.50 14.95 4.20
CA THR A 264 10.75 15.18 5.63
C THR A 264 11.28 13.89 6.24
N VAL A 265 12.26 14.00 7.13
CA VAL A 265 12.82 12.88 7.89
C VAL A 265 12.51 13.08 9.37
N TYR A 266 11.57 12.32 9.89
CA TYR A 266 11.30 12.28 11.33
C TYR A 266 12.31 11.37 12.02
N THR A 267 13.03 11.92 12.98
CA THR A 267 14.11 11.21 13.68
C THR A 267 13.79 11.09 15.15
N PRO A 268 13.22 9.95 15.60
CA PRO A 268 13.08 9.66 17.01
C PRO A 268 14.43 9.66 17.72
N ILE A 269 14.53 10.39 18.84
CA ILE A 269 15.76 10.55 19.61
C ILE A 269 15.57 10.12 21.06
N LYS A 270 16.70 9.93 21.76
CA LYS A 270 16.78 9.76 23.23
C LYS A 270 17.73 10.80 23.81
N THR A 271 17.49 11.19 25.06
CA THR A 271 18.20 12.30 25.72
C THR A 271 19.45 11.87 26.49
N ASP A 272 19.72 10.58 26.60
CA ASP A 272 20.91 10.08 27.28
C ASP A 272 22.20 10.41 26.50
N LYS A 273 23.33 10.39 27.20
CA LYS A 273 24.62 10.81 26.65
C LYS A 273 25.07 9.94 25.46
N MET A 274 24.86 8.62 25.51
CA MET A 274 25.27 7.71 24.47
C MET A 274 24.46 7.96 23.18
N SER A 275 23.15 8.09 23.33
CA SER A 275 22.24 8.38 22.21
C SER A 275 22.57 9.71 21.53
N ARG A 276 22.85 10.77 22.32
CA ARG A 276 23.30 12.06 21.77
C ARG A 276 24.60 11.95 20.99
N SER A 277 25.57 11.13 21.48
CA SER A 277 26.85 10.95 20.80
C SER A 277 26.67 10.19 19.46
N LYS A 278 25.80 9.18 19.40
CA LYS A 278 25.48 8.48 18.16
C LYS A 278 24.77 9.40 17.16
N LEU A 279 23.84 10.21 17.63
CA LEU A 279 23.14 11.18 16.77
C LEU A 279 24.10 12.21 16.19
N ALA A 280 25.00 12.76 17.01
CA ALA A 280 26.00 13.71 16.56
C ALA A 280 26.93 13.11 15.49
N GLN A 281 27.36 11.85 15.66
CA GLN A 281 28.14 11.14 14.65
C GLN A 281 27.37 10.95 13.35
N PHE A 282 26.08 10.63 13.41
CA PHE A 282 25.21 10.51 12.24
C PHE A 282 25.09 11.84 11.49
N GLU A 283 24.86 12.94 12.20
CA GLU A 283 24.75 14.28 11.61
C GLU A 283 26.08 14.74 10.96
N GLU A 284 27.22 14.42 11.60
CA GLU A 284 28.53 14.67 11.03
C GLU A 284 28.73 13.88 9.73
N LEU A 285 28.37 12.59 9.72
CA LEU A 285 28.48 11.75 8.53
C LEU A 285 27.61 12.23 7.37
N LEU A 286 26.41 12.77 7.62
CA LEU A 286 25.59 13.38 6.58
C LEU A 286 26.30 14.57 5.92
N SER A 287 26.95 15.40 6.72
CA SER A 287 27.71 16.56 6.21
C SER A 287 28.96 16.14 5.44
N VAL A 288 29.70 15.13 5.92
CA VAL A 288 30.95 14.65 5.29
C VAL A 288 30.69 13.89 3.99
N ARG A 289 29.54 13.25 3.86
CA ARG A 289 29.15 12.45 2.68
C ARG A 289 28.28 13.19 1.68
N ASP A 290 28.31 14.53 1.70
CA ASP A 290 27.59 15.39 0.76
C ASP A 290 26.06 15.28 0.82
N TYR A 291 25.46 15.01 2.00
CA TYR A 291 24.02 15.02 2.26
C TYR A 291 23.56 16.06 3.28
N PRO A 292 24.12 17.31 3.30
CA PRO A 292 23.75 18.31 4.31
C PRO A 292 22.29 18.75 4.22
N GLN A 293 21.66 18.60 3.03
CA GLN A 293 20.25 18.94 2.80
C GLN A 293 19.29 18.09 3.65
N ILE A 294 19.68 16.85 4.02
CA ILE A 294 18.86 15.99 4.89
C ILE A 294 18.72 16.65 6.27
N LEU A 295 19.76 17.29 6.79
CA LEU A 295 19.73 17.98 8.09
C LEU A 295 18.65 19.07 8.14
N SER A 296 18.43 19.78 7.03
CA SER A 296 17.40 20.83 6.96
C SER A 296 15.98 20.30 6.91
N ARG A 297 15.79 19.03 6.52
CA ARG A 297 14.51 18.33 6.44
C ARG A 297 14.29 17.37 7.62
N MET A 298 15.27 17.25 8.52
CA MET A 298 15.24 16.35 9.65
C MET A 298 14.55 17.00 10.85
N VAL A 299 13.51 16.33 11.34
CA VAL A 299 12.74 16.72 12.53
C VAL A 299 13.04 15.75 13.66
N LYS A 300 13.81 16.19 14.64
CA LYS A 300 14.18 15.39 15.82
C LYS A 300 13.02 15.33 16.81
N LEU A 301 12.62 14.13 17.21
CA LEU A 301 11.45 13.91 18.04
C LEU A 301 11.81 13.13 19.31
N ASN A 302 11.49 13.68 20.46
CA ASN A 302 11.52 12.95 21.72
C ASN A 302 10.12 12.38 21.96
N LEU A 303 9.89 11.13 21.53
CA LEU A 303 8.57 10.52 21.52
C LEU A 303 8.09 10.20 22.95
N PRO A 304 6.81 10.47 23.27
CA PRO A 304 6.23 10.05 24.54
C PRO A 304 6.07 8.52 24.56
N TYR A 305 6.26 7.93 25.73
CA TYR A 305 6.04 6.50 25.95
C TYR A 305 4.69 6.30 26.64
N GLY A 306 3.68 5.98 25.89
CA GLY A 306 2.33 5.72 26.38
C GLY A 306 2.08 4.23 26.68
N GLN A 307 1.02 3.95 27.45
CA GLN A 307 0.62 2.57 27.78
C GLN A 307 0.06 1.80 26.58
N GLU A 308 -0.44 2.51 25.58
CA GLU A 308 -0.97 1.93 24.33
C GLU A 308 0.07 1.09 23.59
N VAL A 309 1.36 1.39 23.74
CA VAL A 309 2.45 0.62 23.13
C VAL A 309 2.64 -0.74 23.82
N LEU A 310 2.16 -0.86 25.06
CA LEU A 310 2.24 -2.08 25.87
C LEU A 310 0.93 -2.88 25.88
N ALA A 311 -0.11 -2.41 25.16
CA ALA A 311 -1.41 -3.05 25.18
C ALA A 311 -1.38 -4.45 24.55
N GLU A 312 -2.01 -5.41 25.21
CA GLU A 312 -2.23 -6.75 24.67
C GLU A 312 -3.74 -7.05 24.59
N PRO A 313 -4.24 -7.52 23.43
CA PRO A 313 -3.51 -7.68 22.15
C PRO A 313 -3.16 -6.32 21.53
N PHE A 314 -1.98 -6.23 20.91
CA PHE A 314 -1.58 -5.03 20.19
C PHE A 314 -2.53 -4.77 19.02
N ARG A 315 -2.97 -3.52 18.90
CA ARG A 315 -3.77 -3.05 17.75
C ARG A 315 -3.20 -1.72 17.29
N ALA A 316 -2.63 -1.73 16.11
CA ALA A 316 -2.00 -0.54 15.56
C ALA A 316 -2.98 0.65 15.47
N GLU A 317 -4.27 0.38 15.22
CA GLU A 317 -5.33 1.40 15.18
C GLU A 317 -5.56 2.09 16.52
N GLN A 318 -5.16 1.48 17.64
CA GLN A 318 -5.28 2.09 18.95
C GLN A 318 -4.20 3.14 19.22
N LEU A 319 -3.08 3.08 18.53
CA LEU A 319 -1.98 4.05 18.69
C LEU A 319 -2.43 5.49 18.43
N VAL A 320 -3.42 5.67 17.55
CA VAL A 320 -3.93 7.01 17.22
C VAL A 320 -4.77 7.65 18.34
N TRP A 321 -5.22 6.87 19.33
CA TRP A 321 -6.06 7.34 20.42
C TRP A 321 -5.29 7.55 21.74
N GLY A 322 -4.00 7.23 21.75
CA GLY A 322 -3.16 7.35 22.92
C GLY A 322 -2.26 8.58 22.87
N THR A 323 -1.35 8.65 23.85
CA THR A 323 -0.38 9.73 24.00
C THR A 323 0.47 9.99 22.76
N LEU A 324 0.81 8.92 22.03
CA LEU A 324 1.56 9.02 20.79
C LEU A 324 0.69 9.64 19.67
N GLY A 325 -0.61 9.30 19.63
CA GLY A 325 -1.55 9.89 18.69
C GLY A 325 -1.73 11.40 18.90
N ASP A 326 -1.86 11.83 20.17
CA ASP A 326 -1.95 13.25 20.53
C ASP A 326 -0.68 13.99 20.12
N PHE A 327 0.48 13.43 20.42
CA PHE A 327 1.77 13.99 20.00
C PHE A 327 1.87 14.17 18.48
N VAL A 328 1.42 13.18 17.71
CA VAL A 328 1.46 13.27 16.23
C VAL A 328 0.47 14.32 15.72
N ARG A 329 -0.71 14.44 16.31
CA ARG A 329 -1.68 15.50 15.93
C ARG A 329 -1.11 16.89 16.19
N GLU A 330 -0.53 17.12 17.35
CA GLU A 330 0.15 18.38 17.69
C GLU A 330 1.30 18.66 16.70
N LEU A 331 2.13 17.67 16.42
CA LEU A 331 3.24 17.78 15.45
C LEU A 331 2.76 18.19 14.05
N LEU A 332 1.61 17.70 13.62
CA LEU A 332 1.03 18.02 12.32
C LEU A 332 0.19 19.32 12.31
N GLY A 333 0.04 19.99 13.46
CA GLY A 333 -0.85 21.15 13.61
C GLY A 333 -2.33 20.80 13.43
N LYS A 334 -2.71 19.56 13.76
CA LYS A 334 -4.08 19.05 13.68
C LYS A 334 -4.62 18.96 15.11
N ASP A 335 -5.30 20.03 15.55
CA ASP A 335 -6.06 19.98 16.79
C ASP A 335 -7.18 18.96 16.71
N GLU A 336 -7.61 18.44 17.88
CA GLU A 336 -8.67 17.43 17.98
C GLU A 336 -9.97 17.88 17.28
N VAL A 337 -10.50 17.04 16.41
CA VAL A 337 -11.88 17.08 15.95
C VAL A 337 -12.63 15.90 16.53
#